data_4b5147a340ab4095a85680d665d0c607
#
_entry.id   4b5147a340ab4095a85680d665d0c607
#
_cell.length_a   1.000
_cell.length_b   1.000
_cell.length_c   1.000
_cell.angle_alpha   90.00
_cell.angle_beta   90.00
_cell.angle_gamma   90.00
#
_symmetry.space_group_name_H-M   'P 1'
#
loop_
_entity.id
_entity.type
_entity.pdbx_description
1 polymer ?
#
loop_
_entity_poly.entity_id
_entity_poly.type
_entity_poly.pdbx_seq_one_letter_code
_entity_poly.pdbx_strand_id
1 'polypeptide(L)'
;SIISHREEIFNDKQSLFGKLFGILILFLLVAPGVISNESAKTSIAPLMLWVFLWIGVPVLGLLFGDIYAKFNPLNLFPVSSNKPQSVYFACVLFIGLTWFELVWRKPGNPLNIGVVFMLLFISVNLLRYFLKKSLIEVDPLLLLHYLYSKLKLINSRPYFRSLLDNIGNLARLRGIEYFVLLMIG
;
A
#
# COMPACT_ATOMS: atom_id res chain seq x y z
N SER A 1 18.68 -11.65 -17.45
CA SER A 1 17.37 -12.04 -17.88
C SER A 1 16.29 -11.18 -17.23
N ILE A 2 15.61 -10.39 -18.04
CA ILE A 2 14.56 -9.44 -17.62
C ILE A 2 13.30 -10.18 -17.11
N ILE A 3 13.11 -11.43 -17.50
CA ILE A 3 11.93 -12.23 -17.15
C ILE A 3 12.00 -12.75 -15.70
N SER A 4 13.18 -13.13 -15.20
CA SER A 4 13.33 -13.61 -13.82
C SER A 4 13.16 -12.51 -12.78
N HIS A 5 13.58 -11.29 -13.09
CA HIS A 5 13.36 -10.12 -12.21
C HIS A 5 11.89 -9.69 -12.14
N ARG A 6 11.08 -10.10 -13.09
CA ARG A 6 9.66 -9.76 -13.18
C ARG A 6 8.78 -10.67 -12.29
N GLU A 7 9.19 -11.89 -12.05
CA GLU A 7 8.47 -12.83 -11.17
C GLU A 7 8.71 -12.55 -9.68
N GLU A 8 9.87 -11.98 -9.31
CA GLU A 8 10.16 -11.59 -7.93
C GLU A 8 9.30 -10.42 -7.42
N ILE A 9 8.90 -9.49 -8.29
CA ILE A 9 8.14 -8.29 -7.92
C ILE A 9 6.70 -8.65 -7.51
N PHE A 10 6.15 -9.72 -8.07
CA PHE A 10 4.79 -10.20 -7.78
C PHE A 10 4.78 -11.39 -6.82
N ASN A 11 5.93 -11.73 -6.24
CA ASN A 11 6.00 -12.79 -5.25
C ASN A 11 5.46 -12.27 -3.93
N ASP A 12 4.26 -12.71 -3.56
CA ASP A 12 3.55 -12.37 -2.31
C ASP A 12 4.29 -12.87 -1.03
N LYS A 13 5.49 -13.43 -1.16
CA LYS A 13 6.26 -13.99 -0.04
C LYS A 13 7.04 -12.90 0.68
N GLN A 14 6.52 -12.47 1.81
CA GLN A 14 7.27 -11.65 2.75
C GLN A 14 8.21 -12.51 3.62
N SER A 15 9.36 -11.94 4.01
CA SER A 15 10.22 -12.54 5.03
C SER A 15 9.50 -12.59 6.38
N LEU A 16 9.91 -13.48 7.27
CA LEU A 16 9.36 -13.56 8.63
C LEU A 16 9.47 -12.21 9.35
N PHE A 17 10.62 -11.55 9.23
CA PHE A 17 10.83 -10.21 9.80
C PHE A 17 9.85 -9.18 9.23
N GLY A 18 9.63 -9.19 7.90
CA GLY A 18 8.66 -8.30 7.26
C GLY A 18 7.24 -8.53 7.76
N LYS A 19 6.82 -9.77 7.95
CA LYS A 19 5.50 -10.10 8.53
C LYS A 19 5.36 -9.61 9.97
N LEU A 20 6.36 -9.84 10.82
CA LEU A 20 6.34 -9.38 12.21
C LEU A 20 6.26 -7.84 12.27
N PHE A 21 7.00 -7.15 11.40
CA PHE A 21 6.95 -5.70 11.32
C PHE A 21 5.59 -5.21 10.78
N GLY A 22 5.01 -5.89 9.80
CA GLY A 22 3.66 -5.62 9.30
C GLY A 22 2.58 -5.81 10.39
N ILE A 23 2.68 -6.87 11.20
CA ILE A 23 1.80 -7.10 12.35
C ILE A 23 1.96 -5.97 13.38
N LEU A 24 3.18 -5.53 13.65
CA LEU A 24 3.44 -4.42 14.56
C LEU A 24 2.76 -3.13 14.07
N ILE A 25 2.89 -2.81 12.77
CA ILE A 25 2.23 -1.63 12.18
C ILE A 25 0.70 -1.77 12.31
N LEU A 26 0.13 -2.92 11.97
CA LEU A 26 -1.31 -3.16 12.10
C LEU A 26 -1.76 -3.00 13.55
N PHE A 27 -0.99 -3.52 14.51
CA PHE A 27 -1.26 -3.37 15.93
C PHE A 27 -1.24 -1.89 16.36
N LEU A 28 -0.23 -1.12 15.95
CA LEU A 28 -0.10 0.31 16.27
C LEU A 28 -1.22 1.16 15.66
N LEU A 29 -1.82 0.73 14.55
CA LEU A 29 -2.96 1.41 13.94
C LEU A 29 -4.29 1.09 14.62
N VAL A 30 -4.47 -0.15 15.09
CA VAL A 30 -5.77 -0.65 15.57
C VAL A 30 -5.87 -0.58 17.11
N ALA A 31 -4.84 -1.01 17.82
CA ALA A 31 -4.89 -1.16 19.28
C ALA A 31 -5.18 0.16 20.03
N PRO A 32 -4.63 1.33 19.64
CA PRO A 32 -4.92 2.57 20.36
C PRO A 32 -6.40 2.95 20.37
N GLY A 33 -7.11 2.64 19.27
CA GLY A 33 -8.55 2.91 19.18
C GLY A 33 -9.43 1.98 20.02
N VAL A 34 -8.94 0.78 20.33
CA VAL A 34 -9.70 -0.25 21.06
C VAL A 34 -9.37 -0.24 22.55
N ILE A 35 -8.08 -0.02 22.88
CA ILE A 35 -7.57 -0.18 24.26
C ILE A 35 -7.74 1.12 25.06
N SER A 36 -7.62 2.27 24.44
CA SER A 36 -7.63 3.55 25.15
C SER A 36 -8.62 4.54 24.56
N ASN A 37 -9.25 5.35 25.44
CA ASN A 37 -10.01 6.54 25.04
C ASN A 37 -9.10 7.73 24.71
N GLU A 38 -7.93 7.46 24.11
CA GLU A 38 -6.97 8.50 23.77
C GLU A 38 -7.54 9.48 22.74
N SER A 39 -7.17 10.75 22.90
CA SER A 39 -7.47 11.77 21.90
C SER A 39 -6.54 11.60 20.69
N ALA A 40 -6.93 12.17 19.54
CA ALA A 40 -6.09 12.18 18.35
C ALA A 40 -4.68 12.79 18.58
N LYS A 41 -4.54 13.66 19.60
CA LYS A 41 -3.28 14.34 19.91
C LYS A 41 -2.29 13.46 20.70
N THR A 42 -2.78 12.50 21.47
CA THR A 42 -1.96 11.64 22.33
C THR A 42 -1.72 10.25 21.74
N SER A 43 -2.51 9.87 20.75
CA SER A 43 -2.44 8.54 20.14
C SER A 43 -1.36 8.46 19.04
N ILE A 44 -0.70 7.31 18.97
CA ILE A 44 0.27 7.01 17.91
C ILE A 44 -0.40 6.66 16.56
N ALA A 45 -1.66 6.25 16.54
CA ALA A 45 -2.34 5.79 15.33
C ALA A 45 -2.40 6.84 14.20
N PRO A 46 -2.76 8.12 14.45
CA PRO A 46 -2.70 9.16 13.41
C PRO A 46 -1.29 9.38 12.87
N LEU A 47 -0.27 9.33 13.73
CA LEU A 47 1.12 9.48 13.33
C LEU A 47 1.55 8.33 12.41
N MET A 48 1.16 7.08 12.77
CA MET A 48 1.48 5.90 11.95
C MET A 48 0.79 5.95 10.60
N LEU A 49 -0.47 6.36 10.53
CA LEU A 49 -1.21 6.40 9.27
C LEU A 49 -0.75 7.58 8.40
N TRP A 50 -0.92 8.82 8.91
CA TRP A 50 -0.77 10.03 8.10
C TRP A 50 0.68 10.44 7.85
N VAL A 51 1.56 10.25 8.83
CA VAL A 51 2.96 10.63 8.67
C VAL A 51 3.80 9.46 8.18
N PHE A 52 3.73 8.32 8.84
CA PHE A 52 4.60 7.19 8.50
C PHE A 52 4.16 6.51 7.19
N LEU A 53 2.92 6.00 7.11
CA LEU A 53 2.46 5.26 5.92
C LEU A 53 2.19 6.18 4.73
N TRP A 54 1.59 7.34 4.94
CA TRP A 54 1.15 8.21 3.84
C TRP A 54 2.28 9.08 3.26
N ILE A 55 3.25 9.49 4.07
CA ILE A 55 4.36 10.35 3.65
C ILE A 55 5.71 9.63 3.74
N GLY A 56 6.02 9.06 4.89
CA GLY A 56 7.34 8.49 5.18
C GLY A 56 7.70 7.33 4.27
N VAL A 57 6.79 6.36 4.11
CA VAL A 57 7.06 5.19 3.27
C VAL A 57 7.17 5.53 1.77
N PRO A 58 6.33 6.42 1.17
CA PRO A 58 6.56 6.93 -0.18
C PRO A 58 7.93 7.60 -0.36
N VAL A 59 8.33 8.45 0.58
CA VAL A 59 9.65 9.10 0.54
C VAL A 59 10.78 8.06 0.60
N LEU A 60 10.68 7.07 1.49
CA LEU A 60 11.63 5.96 1.53
C LEU A 60 11.61 5.14 0.23
N GLY A 61 10.44 4.97 -0.38
CA GLY A 61 10.27 4.33 -1.68
C GLY A 61 10.99 5.07 -2.81
N LEU A 62 10.93 6.40 -2.82
CA LEU A 62 11.68 7.25 -3.76
C LEU A 62 13.19 7.11 -3.59
N LEU A 63 13.68 6.91 -2.36
CA LEU A 63 15.11 6.79 -2.07
C LEU A 63 15.63 5.37 -2.32
N PHE A 64 14.98 4.38 -1.78
CA PHE A 64 15.50 3.01 -1.68
C PHE A 64 14.74 1.98 -2.53
N GLY A 65 13.63 2.36 -3.16
CA GLY A 65 12.78 1.47 -3.94
C GLY A 65 11.65 0.86 -3.11
N ASP A 66 11.09 -0.27 -3.57
CA ASP A 66 9.88 -0.87 -2.99
C ASP A 66 10.13 -1.49 -1.60
N ILE A 67 10.07 -0.63 -0.60
CA ILE A 67 10.22 -1.00 0.81
C ILE A 67 8.88 -1.51 1.37
N TYR A 68 7.75 -0.88 0.99
CA TYR A 68 6.46 -1.21 1.55
C TYR A 68 6.07 -2.68 1.32
N ALA A 69 6.34 -3.23 0.15
CA ALA A 69 6.08 -4.64 -0.14
C ALA A 69 6.74 -5.61 0.85
N LYS A 70 7.88 -5.20 1.44
CA LYS A 70 8.63 -6.05 2.38
C LYS A 70 7.98 -6.17 3.75
N PHE A 71 7.21 -5.19 4.19
CA PHE A 71 6.54 -5.17 5.50
C PHE A 71 5.05 -4.83 5.45
N ASN A 72 4.42 -4.98 4.30
CA ASN A 72 3.03 -4.63 4.08
C ASN A 72 2.10 -5.25 5.13
N PRO A 73 1.40 -4.44 5.96
CA PRO A 73 0.52 -4.94 7.02
C PRO A 73 -0.73 -5.64 6.48
N LEU A 74 -1.08 -5.43 5.21
CA LEU A 74 -2.24 -6.07 4.56
C LEU A 74 -1.91 -7.45 3.97
N ASN A 75 -0.62 -7.83 3.87
CA ASN A 75 -0.15 -9.10 3.30
C ASN A 75 0.29 -10.11 4.38
N LEU A 76 -0.52 -10.37 5.37
CA LEU A 76 -0.15 -11.31 6.44
C LEU A 76 -0.45 -12.77 6.06
N PHE A 77 -1.42 -13.01 5.19
CA PHE A 77 -1.83 -14.35 4.78
C PHE A 77 -1.31 -14.68 3.39
N PRO A 78 -0.65 -15.84 3.22
CA PRO A 78 -0.27 -16.31 1.88
C PRO A 78 -1.52 -16.71 1.11
N VAL A 79 -1.75 -16.07 -0.02
CA VAL A 79 -2.85 -16.41 -0.94
C VAL A 79 -2.24 -16.68 -2.31
N SER A 80 -2.60 -17.82 -2.90
CA SER A 80 -2.24 -18.09 -4.29
C SER A 80 -3.03 -17.17 -5.20
N SER A 81 -2.34 -16.35 -5.98
CA SER A 81 -2.96 -15.36 -6.85
C SER A 81 -2.61 -15.58 -8.31
N ASN A 82 -3.50 -15.14 -9.19
CA ASN A 82 -3.27 -15.07 -10.62
C ASN A 82 -2.32 -13.93 -10.99
N LYS A 83 -1.80 -13.92 -12.22
CA LYS A 83 -1.05 -12.77 -12.72
C LYS A 83 -1.91 -11.52 -12.69
N PRO A 84 -1.37 -10.37 -12.23
CA PRO A 84 -2.15 -9.14 -12.13
C PRO A 84 -2.62 -8.66 -13.51
N GLN A 85 -3.88 -8.26 -13.61
CA GLN A 85 -4.51 -7.82 -14.85
C GLN A 85 -5.05 -6.38 -14.75
N SER A 86 -5.60 -6.01 -13.58
CA SER A 86 -6.29 -4.73 -13.42
C SER A 86 -6.20 -4.24 -11.98
N VAL A 87 -6.18 -2.93 -11.78
CA VAL A 87 -6.08 -2.29 -10.46
C VAL A 87 -7.38 -1.59 -10.02
N TYR A 88 -8.51 -1.92 -10.63
CA TYR A 88 -9.80 -1.27 -10.31
C TYR A 88 -10.21 -1.41 -8.84
N PHE A 89 -9.96 -2.58 -8.22
CA PHE A 89 -10.27 -2.76 -6.80
C PHE A 89 -9.40 -1.86 -5.91
N ALA A 90 -8.10 -1.72 -6.23
CA ALA A 90 -7.22 -0.80 -5.54
C ALA A 90 -7.70 0.66 -5.71
N CYS A 91 -8.19 1.06 -6.91
CA CYS A 91 -8.78 2.38 -7.13
C CYS A 91 -10.00 2.62 -6.23
N VAL A 92 -10.93 1.67 -6.16
CA VAL A 92 -12.14 1.78 -5.32
C VAL A 92 -11.78 1.91 -3.84
N LEU A 93 -10.86 1.08 -3.35
CA LEU A 93 -10.40 1.15 -1.97
C LEU A 93 -9.60 2.44 -1.69
N PHE A 94 -8.85 2.94 -2.67
CA PHE A 94 -8.16 4.24 -2.55
C PHE A 94 -9.15 5.41 -2.43
N ILE A 95 -10.21 5.42 -3.24
CA ILE A 95 -11.31 6.41 -3.12
C ILE A 95 -11.92 6.33 -1.72
N GLY A 96 -12.14 5.13 -1.19
CA GLY A 96 -12.64 4.95 0.18
C GLY A 96 -11.72 5.55 1.25
N LEU A 97 -10.40 5.37 1.11
CA LEU A 97 -9.40 5.94 2.01
C LEU A 97 -9.34 7.47 1.91
N THR A 98 -9.30 8.02 0.70
CA THR A 98 -9.29 9.48 0.50
C THR A 98 -10.60 10.11 0.94
N TRP A 99 -11.74 9.45 0.74
CA TRP A 99 -13.01 9.91 1.28
C TRP A 99 -12.98 9.94 2.82
N PHE A 100 -12.43 8.91 3.46
CA PHE A 100 -12.25 8.90 4.91
C PHE A 100 -11.37 10.07 5.38
N GLU A 101 -10.27 10.33 4.68
CA GLU A 101 -9.35 11.43 5.02
C GLU A 101 -10.01 12.81 4.89
N LEU A 102 -10.70 13.06 3.78
CA LEU A 102 -11.17 14.39 3.39
C LEU A 102 -12.57 14.70 3.89
N VAL A 103 -13.46 13.72 4.00
CA VAL A 103 -14.90 13.91 4.24
C VAL A 103 -15.32 13.45 5.62
N TRP A 104 -14.63 12.48 6.22
CA TRP A 104 -15.03 11.96 7.52
C TRP A 104 -14.86 12.99 8.63
N ARG A 105 -15.83 13.04 9.54
CA ARG A 105 -15.91 14.12 10.56
C ARG A 105 -14.72 14.18 11.53
N LYS A 106 -14.05 13.06 11.78
CA LYS A 106 -12.88 12.96 12.70
C LYS A 106 -11.87 11.93 12.16
N PRO A 107 -11.17 12.23 11.07
CA PRO A 107 -10.25 11.25 10.46
C PRO A 107 -9.02 10.94 11.34
N GLY A 108 -8.66 11.83 12.26
CA GLY A 108 -7.56 11.63 13.21
C GLY A 108 -7.96 10.88 14.49
N ASN A 109 -9.23 10.48 14.65
CA ASN A 109 -9.65 9.71 15.84
C ASN A 109 -9.09 8.29 15.76
N PRO A 110 -8.37 7.79 16.81
CA PRO A 110 -7.73 6.48 16.79
C PRO A 110 -8.70 5.32 16.53
N LEU A 111 -9.91 5.37 17.08
CA LEU A 111 -10.94 4.36 16.85
C LEU A 111 -11.36 4.32 15.37
N ASN A 112 -11.60 5.50 14.77
CA ASN A 112 -11.98 5.58 13.36
C ASN A 112 -10.88 5.05 12.45
N ILE A 113 -9.61 5.39 12.73
CA ILE A 113 -8.44 4.87 12.01
C ILE A 113 -8.39 3.35 12.14
N GLY A 114 -8.51 2.83 13.34
CA GLY A 114 -8.50 1.38 13.60
C GLY A 114 -9.59 0.64 12.85
N VAL A 115 -10.84 1.16 12.89
CA VAL A 115 -11.98 0.56 12.17
C VAL A 115 -11.77 0.59 10.66
N VAL A 116 -11.37 1.73 10.09
CA VAL A 116 -11.14 1.86 8.65
C VAL A 116 -10.01 0.96 8.19
N PHE A 117 -8.91 0.87 8.97
CA PHE A 117 -7.79 0.02 8.61
C PHE A 117 -8.12 -1.47 8.73
N MET A 118 -8.94 -1.87 9.71
CA MET A 118 -9.47 -3.23 9.81
C MET A 118 -10.41 -3.57 8.67
N LEU A 119 -11.28 -2.66 8.27
CA LEU A 119 -12.14 -2.84 7.09
C LEU A 119 -11.31 -2.99 5.81
N LEU A 120 -10.29 -2.16 5.63
CA LEU A 120 -9.35 -2.28 4.51
C LEU A 120 -8.63 -3.64 4.53
N PHE A 121 -8.10 -4.04 5.69
CA PHE A 121 -7.44 -5.33 5.86
C PHE A 121 -8.36 -6.50 5.50
N ILE A 122 -9.57 -6.51 6.02
CA ILE A 122 -10.58 -7.55 5.73
C ILE A 122 -10.92 -7.54 4.24
N SER A 123 -11.21 -6.36 3.65
CA SER A 123 -11.58 -6.23 2.24
C SER A 123 -10.49 -6.74 1.31
N VAL A 124 -9.24 -6.34 1.53
CA VAL A 124 -8.09 -6.79 0.74
C VAL A 124 -7.94 -8.32 0.82
N ASN A 125 -8.00 -8.90 2.01
CA ASN A 125 -7.82 -10.34 2.17
C ASN A 125 -9.01 -11.15 1.63
N LEU A 126 -10.26 -10.67 1.76
CA LEU A 126 -11.43 -11.31 1.16
C LEU A 126 -11.36 -11.29 -0.38
N LEU A 127 -11.05 -10.13 -0.96
CA LEU A 127 -10.90 -10.01 -2.43
C LEU A 127 -9.80 -10.95 -2.96
N ARG A 128 -8.69 -11.07 -2.24
CA ARG A 128 -7.61 -11.99 -2.61
C ARG A 128 -8.08 -13.44 -2.52
N TYR A 129 -8.73 -13.81 -1.42
CA TYR A 129 -9.16 -15.18 -1.18
C TYR A 129 -10.23 -15.64 -2.17
N PHE A 130 -11.32 -14.88 -2.34
CA PHE A 130 -12.45 -15.27 -3.18
C PHE A 130 -12.18 -15.08 -4.68
N LEU A 131 -11.54 -13.98 -5.07
CA LEU A 131 -11.33 -13.64 -6.48
C LEU A 131 -9.93 -14.04 -6.97
N LYS A 132 -9.11 -14.65 -6.12
CA LYS A 132 -7.70 -15.03 -6.42
C LYS A 132 -6.90 -13.89 -7.05
N LYS A 133 -7.17 -12.67 -6.58
CA LYS A 133 -6.49 -11.46 -7.04
C LYS A 133 -5.10 -11.33 -6.42
N SER A 134 -4.16 -10.78 -7.19
CA SER A 134 -2.84 -10.45 -6.67
C SER A 134 -2.94 -9.25 -5.72
N LEU A 135 -1.97 -9.14 -4.81
CA LEU A 135 -1.98 -8.07 -3.80
C LEU A 135 -2.00 -6.68 -4.44
N ILE A 136 -1.22 -6.46 -5.51
CA ILE A 136 -1.16 -5.16 -6.20
C ILE A 136 -2.49 -4.74 -6.86
N GLU A 137 -3.38 -5.70 -7.17
CA GLU A 137 -4.69 -5.40 -7.76
C GLU A 137 -5.70 -4.88 -6.73
N VAL A 138 -5.49 -5.17 -5.44
CA VAL A 138 -6.47 -4.92 -4.38
C VAL A 138 -5.96 -4.02 -3.27
N ASP A 139 -4.65 -3.90 -3.07
CA ASP A 139 -4.06 -3.07 -2.04
C ASP A 139 -3.71 -1.67 -2.59
N PRO A 140 -4.48 -0.63 -2.20
CA PRO A 140 -4.24 0.72 -2.68
C PRO A 140 -2.93 1.31 -2.16
N LEU A 141 -2.51 0.97 -0.95
CA LEU A 141 -1.25 1.45 -0.39
C LEU A 141 -0.05 0.81 -1.09
N LEU A 142 -0.10 -0.50 -1.36
CA LEU A 142 0.94 -1.16 -2.12
C LEU A 142 1.09 -0.56 -3.51
N LEU A 143 -0.03 -0.30 -4.19
CA LEU A 143 -0.01 0.30 -5.53
C LEU A 143 0.59 1.71 -5.48
N LEU A 144 0.18 2.54 -4.52
CA LEU A 144 0.74 3.87 -4.28
C LEU A 144 2.26 3.83 -4.10
N HIS A 145 2.73 3.02 -3.17
CA HIS A 145 4.16 2.92 -2.85
C HIS A 145 4.96 2.31 -4.00
N TYR A 146 4.37 1.36 -4.73
CA TYR A 146 4.98 0.79 -5.93
C TYR A 146 5.18 1.86 -7.01
N LEU A 147 4.22 2.75 -7.25
CA LEU A 147 4.36 3.88 -8.17
C LEU A 147 5.51 4.79 -7.77
N TYR A 148 5.57 5.21 -6.50
CA TYR A 148 6.68 6.02 -5.99
C TYR A 148 8.04 5.32 -6.11
N SER A 149 8.10 4.02 -5.87
CA SER A 149 9.34 3.24 -6.00
C SER A 149 9.88 3.20 -7.44
N LYS A 150 9.01 3.36 -8.44
CA LYS A 150 9.41 3.45 -9.86
C LYS A 150 10.05 4.80 -10.22
N LEU A 151 9.78 5.84 -9.43
CA LEU A 151 10.41 7.15 -9.55
C LEU A 151 11.74 7.25 -8.79
N LYS A 152 12.29 6.12 -8.34
CA LYS A 152 13.50 6.03 -7.52
C LYS A 152 14.60 6.98 -7.97
N LEU A 153 15.02 7.87 -7.04
CA LEU A 153 16.01 8.92 -7.29
C LEU A 153 17.45 8.40 -7.27
N ILE A 154 17.72 7.40 -6.42
CA ILE A 154 19.06 6.82 -6.27
C ILE A 154 19.18 5.59 -7.16
N ASN A 155 19.73 5.78 -8.36
CA ASN A 155 20.01 4.69 -9.29
C ASN A 155 21.38 4.84 -9.93
N SER A 156 22.06 3.73 -10.17
CA SER A 156 23.36 3.67 -10.86
C SER A 156 23.30 3.90 -12.38
N ARG A 157 22.09 4.07 -12.96
CA ARG A 157 21.87 4.29 -14.38
C ARG A 157 21.41 5.72 -14.66
N PRO A 158 21.60 6.27 -15.90
CA PRO A 158 21.11 7.59 -16.27
C PRO A 158 19.59 7.69 -15.98
N TYR A 159 19.22 8.65 -15.16
CA TYR A 159 17.90 8.84 -14.57
C TYR A 159 16.73 8.75 -15.57
N PHE A 160 16.83 9.45 -16.69
CA PHE A 160 15.75 9.52 -17.69
C PHE A 160 15.41 8.18 -18.36
N ARG A 161 16.40 7.36 -18.69
CA ARG A 161 16.18 6.08 -19.38
C ARG A 161 15.53 5.06 -18.47
N SER A 162 15.91 5.05 -17.21
CA SER A 162 15.29 4.17 -16.19
C SER A 162 13.84 4.56 -15.90
N LEU A 163 13.50 5.84 -15.94
CA LEU A 163 12.16 6.36 -15.68
C LEU A 163 11.19 5.99 -16.80
N LEU A 164 11.57 6.18 -18.05
CA LEU A 164 10.77 5.82 -19.22
C LEU A 164 10.53 4.31 -19.33
N ASP A 165 11.54 3.49 -19.06
CA ASP A 165 11.43 2.03 -19.06
C ASP A 165 10.49 1.55 -17.92
N ASN A 166 10.54 2.21 -16.77
CA ASN A 166 9.68 1.89 -15.63
C ASN A 166 8.21 2.27 -15.87
N ILE A 167 7.96 3.45 -16.47
CA ILE A 167 6.61 3.91 -16.83
C ILE A 167 6.00 3.00 -17.90
N GLY A 168 6.77 2.59 -18.92
CA GLY A 168 6.29 1.67 -19.95
C GLY A 168 5.85 0.30 -19.43
N ASN A 169 6.42 -0.15 -18.32
CA ASN A 169 6.00 -1.38 -17.66
C ASN A 169 4.71 -1.23 -16.81
N LEU A 170 4.45 -0.03 -16.29
CA LEU A 170 3.23 0.30 -15.54
C LEU A 170 1.98 0.36 -16.42
N ALA A 171 2.12 0.86 -17.66
CA ALA A 171 1.02 1.02 -18.62
C ALA A 171 0.33 -0.31 -19.03
N ARG A 172 0.83 -1.46 -18.57
CA ARG A 172 0.25 -2.79 -18.85
C ARG A 172 -0.86 -3.23 -17.91
N LEU A 173 -1.05 -2.56 -16.76
CA LEU A 173 -2.12 -2.86 -15.82
C LEU A 173 -3.34 -2.02 -16.19
N ARG A 174 -4.46 -2.67 -16.50
CA ARG A 174 -5.72 -1.97 -16.79
C ARG A 174 -6.16 -1.16 -15.57
N GLY A 175 -6.49 0.10 -15.77
CA GLY A 175 -6.97 1.01 -14.73
C GLY A 175 -5.88 1.76 -13.98
N ILE A 176 -4.60 1.60 -14.36
CA ILE A 176 -3.50 2.34 -13.75
C ILE A 176 -3.63 3.85 -13.98
N GLU A 177 -4.15 4.25 -15.14
CA GLU A 177 -4.44 5.62 -15.50
C GLU A 177 -5.42 6.29 -14.53
N TYR A 178 -6.46 5.58 -14.11
CA TYR A 178 -7.43 6.08 -13.13
C TYR A 178 -6.80 6.25 -11.75
N PHE A 179 -5.94 5.32 -11.35
CA PHE A 179 -5.24 5.43 -10.07
C PHE A 179 -4.29 6.63 -10.04
N VAL A 180 -3.55 6.86 -11.12
CA VAL A 180 -2.66 8.03 -11.25
C VAL A 180 -3.47 9.33 -11.21
N LEU A 181 -4.61 9.41 -11.90
CA LEU A 181 -5.50 10.56 -11.83
C LEU A 181 -6.02 10.81 -10.41
N LEU A 182 -6.40 9.76 -9.68
CA LEU A 182 -6.85 9.87 -8.29
C LEU A 182 -5.74 10.34 -7.32
N MET A 183 -4.47 10.13 -7.67
CA MET A 183 -3.34 10.62 -6.86
C MET A 183 -3.06 12.11 -7.05
N ILE A 184 -3.46 12.68 -8.19
CA ILE A 184 -3.16 14.07 -8.57
C ILE A 184 -4.28 15.02 -8.15
N GLY A 185 -5.53 14.52 -8.11
CA GLY A 185 -6.73 15.30 -7.77
C GLY A 185 -7.00 15.40 -6.33
#